data_478591593b61a12def4b1e2af7181474
#
_entry.id   478591593b61a12def4b1e2af7181474
#
_cell.length_a   1.000
_cell.length_b   1.000
_cell.length_c   1.000
_cell.angle_alpha   90.00
_cell.angle_beta   90.00
_cell.angle_gamma   90.00
#
_symmetry.space_group_name_H-M   'P 1'
#
loop_
_entity.id
_entity.type
_entity.pdbx_description
1 polymer ?
#
loop_
_entity_poly.entity_id
_entity_poly.type
_entity_poly.pdbx_seq_one_letter_code
_entity_poly.pdbx_strand_id
1 'polypeptide(L)'
;MTTKKKWLKRSLWTFAVIFITMNVVAIFHSYKFTHFSEDNTEKTKDPQKLTALQKINTLVFGVSNPRPENKVKPRTDFETIKLKSNAEIECWSLKVENAKGTVILFHGYGGCKSSMLDKAEIFAALGFNTFLVDFMGSGGSEGYKTTIGFMEAEQVKTCFDFVEKSGEKNIYLFGTSMGAAAIMKAISEYKILPEGIILECPFGTMYETVSARFKSMNVPTFPMAGLLVFWGGVQNGFWAFGHNPSEYALEIKLPTLLLYGAKDEKVSREEIDTIFRNLPGKKKLKIYQNAGHENYLMKYKEEWAVDVQEFLFARNK
;
A
#
# COMPACT_ATOMS: atom_id res chain seq x y z
N MET A 1 38.54 -0.76 42.67
CA MET A 1 37.95 -0.44 41.32
C MET A 1 37.89 1.08 41.24
N THR A 2 38.67 1.70 40.32
CA THR A 2 38.72 3.16 40.18
C THR A 2 37.39 3.76 39.83
N THR A 3 37.09 4.99 40.27
CA THR A 3 35.89 5.76 39.98
C THR A 3 35.53 5.76 38.47
N LYS A 4 36.54 5.87 37.59
CA LYS A 4 36.37 5.75 36.12
C LYS A 4 35.75 4.41 35.66
N LYS A 5 36.17 3.28 36.24
CA LYS A 5 35.60 1.95 35.90
C LYS A 5 34.13 1.83 36.37
N LYS A 6 33.77 2.40 37.51
CA LYS A 6 32.37 2.41 37.99
C LYS A 6 31.50 3.29 37.10
N TRP A 7 31.97 4.44 36.66
CA TRP A 7 31.26 5.36 35.78
C TRP A 7 31.02 4.74 34.39
N LEU A 8 32.07 4.16 33.79
CA LEU A 8 31.95 3.44 32.50
C LEU A 8 30.95 2.28 32.58
N LYS A 9 31.00 1.50 33.65
CA LYS A 9 30.04 0.39 33.85
C LYS A 9 28.60 0.90 33.96
N ARG A 10 28.35 2.01 34.69
CA ARG A 10 27.03 2.62 34.80
C ARG A 10 26.54 3.14 33.45
N SER A 11 27.41 3.82 32.68
CA SER A 11 27.07 4.33 31.34
C SER A 11 26.72 3.18 30.38
N LEU A 12 27.47 2.08 30.39
CA LEU A 12 27.16 0.90 29.58
C LEU A 12 25.81 0.27 29.96
N TRP A 13 25.52 0.17 31.26
CA TRP A 13 24.21 -0.31 31.72
C TRP A 13 23.05 0.59 31.29
N THR A 14 23.21 1.89 31.43
CA THR A 14 22.22 2.87 30.98
C THR A 14 21.95 2.73 29.47
N PHE A 15 23.04 2.65 28.69
CA PHE A 15 22.92 2.44 27.25
C PHE A 15 22.20 1.13 26.91
N ALA A 16 22.57 0.03 27.58
CA ALA A 16 21.92 -1.28 27.39
C ALA A 16 20.42 -1.24 27.72
N VAL A 17 20.05 -0.58 28.83
CA VAL A 17 18.62 -0.41 29.21
C VAL A 17 17.86 0.38 28.14
N ILE A 18 18.40 1.52 27.71
CA ILE A 18 17.79 2.34 26.66
C ILE A 18 17.63 1.52 25.38
N PHE A 19 18.69 0.82 24.95
CA PHE A 19 18.65 -0.01 23.74
C PHE A 19 17.60 -1.12 23.82
N ILE A 20 17.52 -1.84 24.93
CA ILE A 20 16.49 -2.88 25.16
C ILE A 20 15.09 -2.26 25.11
N THR A 21 14.87 -1.14 25.82
CA THR A 21 13.59 -0.45 25.84
C THR A 21 13.15 -0.05 24.43
N MET A 22 14.05 0.51 23.64
CA MET A 22 13.76 0.89 22.24
C MET A 22 13.36 -0.31 21.38
N ASN A 23 14.03 -1.47 21.54
CA ASN A 23 13.67 -2.68 20.82
C ASN A 23 12.29 -3.21 21.26
N VAL A 24 12.00 -3.23 22.57
CA VAL A 24 10.66 -3.65 23.08
C VAL A 24 9.57 -2.75 22.49
N VAL A 25 9.77 -1.44 22.51
CA VAL A 25 8.84 -0.48 21.90
C VAL A 25 8.69 -0.76 20.41
N ALA A 26 9.78 -0.96 19.68
CA ALA A 26 9.74 -1.24 18.24
C ALA A 26 9.01 -2.53 17.91
N ILE A 27 9.24 -3.61 18.67
CA ILE A 27 8.51 -4.89 18.53
C ILE A 27 7.00 -4.67 18.66
N PHE A 28 6.59 -3.98 19.72
CA PHE A 28 5.18 -3.74 19.99
C PHE A 28 4.51 -2.86 18.92
N HIS A 29 5.16 -1.79 18.51
CA HIS A 29 4.63 -0.88 17.50
C HIS A 29 4.58 -1.50 16.10
N SER A 30 5.63 -2.24 15.71
CA SER A 30 5.63 -2.95 14.42
C SER A 30 4.54 -4.00 14.35
N TYR A 31 4.28 -4.71 15.47
CA TYR A 31 3.16 -5.64 15.56
C TYR A 31 1.82 -4.93 15.33
N LYS A 32 1.53 -3.88 16.10
CA LYS A 32 0.28 -3.10 15.95
C LYS A 32 0.08 -2.48 14.58
N PHE A 33 1.17 -2.21 13.88
CA PHE A 33 1.11 -1.64 12.54
C PHE A 33 0.84 -2.70 11.47
N THR A 34 1.36 -3.90 11.65
CA THR A 34 1.21 -5.00 10.67
C THR A 34 0.06 -5.96 11.01
N HIS A 35 -0.57 -5.82 12.18
CA HIS A 35 -1.70 -6.66 12.60
C HIS A 35 -2.90 -5.77 12.92
N PHE A 36 -4.00 -6.04 12.27
CA PHE A 36 -5.27 -5.39 12.55
C PHE A 36 -5.91 -5.95 13.82
N SER A 37 -6.59 -5.12 14.60
CA SER A 37 -7.34 -5.56 15.78
C SER A 37 -8.77 -5.97 15.42
N GLU A 38 -9.30 -6.95 16.18
CA GLU A 38 -10.71 -7.36 16.10
C GLU A 38 -11.64 -6.34 16.78
N ASP A 39 -11.08 -5.52 17.65
CA ASP A 39 -11.85 -4.57 18.44
C ASP A 39 -12.42 -3.46 17.56
N ASN A 40 -13.68 -3.08 17.81
CA ASN A 40 -14.35 -1.91 17.21
C ASN A 40 -13.79 -0.57 17.75
N THR A 41 -12.47 -0.50 17.98
CA THR A 41 -11.80 0.71 18.40
C THR A 41 -11.71 1.68 17.23
N GLU A 42 -11.85 2.99 17.50
CA GLU A 42 -11.64 3.99 16.45
C GLU A 42 -10.19 3.90 15.92
N LYS A 43 -10.04 3.91 14.59
CA LYS A 43 -8.75 3.98 13.94
C LYS A 43 -8.00 5.24 14.39
N THR A 44 -6.73 5.10 14.76
CA THR A 44 -5.88 6.26 15.06
C THR A 44 -5.91 7.24 13.89
N LYS A 45 -6.28 8.48 14.17
CA LYS A 45 -6.34 9.55 13.17
C LYS A 45 -4.96 9.80 12.55
N ASP A 46 -4.95 10.48 11.42
CA ASP A 46 -3.70 10.91 10.79
C ASP A 46 -2.83 11.67 11.81
N PRO A 47 -1.52 11.38 11.92
CA PRO A 47 -0.62 11.98 12.90
C PRO A 47 -0.68 13.50 12.99
N GLN A 48 -0.96 14.18 11.88
CA GLN A 48 -1.08 15.64 11.84
C GLN A 48 -2.35 16.15 12.54
N LYS A 49 -3.40 15.34 12.57
CA LYS A 49 -4.68 15.66 13.21
C LYS A 49 -4.71 15.30 14.69
N LEU A 50 -3.61 14.73 15.22
CA LEU A 50 -3.50 14.38 16.63
C LEU A 50 -3.08 15.58 17.48
N THR A 51 -3.72 15.74 18.64
CA THR A 51 -3.27 16.64 19.70
C THR A 51 -1.94 16.17 20.29
N ALA A 52 -1.22 17.03 21.01
CA ALA A 52 0.04 16.67 21.66
C ALA A 52 -0.11 15.43 22.59
N LEU A 53 -1.19 15.37 23.37
CA LEU A 53 -1.47 14.24 24.25
C LEU A 53 -1.74 12.95 23.47
N GLN A 54 -2.50 13.03 22.37
CA GLN A 54 -2.74 11.88 21.49
C GLN A 54 -1.47 11.39 20.81
N LYS A 55 -0.56 12.30 20.40
CA LYS A 55 0.77 11.93 19.86
C LYS A 55 1.59 11.17 20.90
N ILE A 56 1.65 11.66 22.15
CA ILE A 56 2.35 10.97 23.24
C ILE A 56 1.72 9.59 23.48
N ASN A 57 0.42 9.50 23.53
CA ASN A 57 -0.30 8.23 23.71
C ASN A 57 0.02 7.24 22.58
N THR A 58 0.00 7.70 21.33
CA THR A 58 0.36 6.87 20.16
C THR A 58 1.83 6.43 20.20
N LEU A 59 2.75 7.30 20.66
CA LEU A 59 4.15 6.96 20.82
C LEU A 59 4.40 5.91 21.92
N VAL A 60 3.60 5.92 22.98
CA VAL A 60 3.74 4.98 24.11
C VAL A 60 3.01 3.66 23.85
N PHE A 61 1.75 3.74 23.40
CA PHE A 61 0.85 2.58 23.28
C PHE A 61 0.62 2.09 21.84
N GLY A 62 1.25 2.72 20.86
CA GLY A 62 1.09 2.39 19.45
C GLY A 62 -0.22 2.88 18.85
N VAL A 63 -0.40 2.58 17.56
CA VAL A 63 -1.61 2.92 16.80
C VAL A 63 -2.75 1.95 17.11
N SER A 64 -4.00 2.45 17.08
CA SER A 64 -5.19 1.60 16.95
C SER A 64 -5.48 1.39 15.47
N ASN A 65 -5.56 0.15 15.04
CA ASN A 65 -5.67 -0.24 13.65
C ASN A 65 -6.72 -1.34 13.51
N PRO A 66 -8.01 -0.98 13.58
CA PRO A 66 -9.10 -1.94 13.44
C PRO A 66 -9.07 -2.57 12.04
N ARG A 67 -9.50 -3.81 11.95
CA ARG A 67 -9.58 -4.55 10.69
C ARG A 67 -10.52 -3.83 9.72
N PRO A 68 -10.08 -3.54 8.47
CA PRO A 68 -10.94 -2.92 7.47
C PRO A 68 -12.13 -3.81 7.10
N GLU A 69 -13.31 -3.23 6.97
CA GLU A 69 -14.54 -3.95 6.64
C GLU A 69 -15.21 -3.37 5.39
N ASN A 70 -15.86 -4.24 4.63
CA ASN A 70 -16.67 -3.86 3.46
C ASN A 70 -18.03 -3.29 3.89
N LYS A 71 -18.08 -2.01 4.20
CA LYS A 71 -19.29 -1.31 4.68
C LYS A 71 -20.32 -1.03 3.59
N VAL A 72 -19.87 -0.97 2.33
CA VAL A 72 -20.70 -0.67 1.17
C VAL A 72 -20.52 -1.79 0.15
N LYS A 73 -21.62 -2.18 -0.51
CA LYS A 73 -21.62 -3.15 -1.63
C LYS A 73 -21.77 -2.42 -2.96
N PRO A 74 -21.36 -3.04 -4.08
CA PRO A 74 -21.67 -2.53 -5.41
C PRO A 74 -23.17 -2.30 -5.60
N ARG A 75 -23.53 -1.28 -6.38
CA ARG A 75 -24.93 -0.97 -6.72
C ARG A 75 -25.44 -1.79 -7.90
N THR A 76 -24.54 -2.31 -8.71
CA THR A 76 -24.81 -3.20 -9.84
C THR A 76 -24.63 -4.67 -9.42
N ASP A 77 -25.09 -5.60 -10.25
CA ASP A 77 -24.87 -7.02 -10.04
C ASP A 77 -23.39 -7.34 -9.98
N PHE A 78 -23.02 -8.18 -9.03
CA PHE A 78 -21.65 -8.63 -8.84
C PHE A 78 -21.59 -10.05 -8.31
N GLU A 79 -20.49 -10.71 -8.59
CA GLU A 79 -20.19 -12.04 -8.08
C GLU A 79 -19.11 -11.93 -7.00
N THR A 80 -19.29 -12.64 -5.88
CA THR A 80 -18.25 -12.79 -4.86
C THR A 80 -17.44 -14.06 -5.15
N ILE A 81 -16.14 -13.89 -5.32
CA ILE A 81 -15.20 -14.95 -5.67
C ILE A 81 -14.16 -15.08 -4.57
N LYS A 82 -13.92 -16.30 -4.11
CA LYS A 82 -12.83 -16.62 -3.18
C LYS A 82 -11.71 -17.33 -3.90
N LEU A 83 -10.50 -16.86 -3.70
CA LEU A 83 -9.29 -17.39 -4.32
C LEU A 83 -8.31 -17.85 -3.24
N LYS A 84 -7.71 -19.01 -3.46
CA LYS A 84 -6.65 -19.53 -2.59
C LYS A 84 -5.31 -19.02 -3.07
N SER A 85 -4.64 -18.23 -2.22
CA SER A 85 -3.28 -17.71 -2.40
C SER A 85 -2.43 -18.08 -1.17
N ASN A 86 -1.51 -17.23 -0.74
CA ASN A 86 -0.85 -17.34 0.56
C ASN A 86 -1.80 -17.08 1.76
N ALA A 87 -3.01 -16.61 1.49
CA ALA A 87 -4.20 -16.59 2.33
C ALA A 87 -5.42 -16.72 1.43
N GLU A 88 -6.61 -17.12 1.96
CA GLU A 88 -7.85 -17.04 1.20
C GLU A 88 -8.23 -15.56 1.03
N ILE A 89 -8.37 -15.12 -0.21
CA ILE A 89 -8.75 -13.75 -0.56
C ILE A 89 -10.15 -13.71 -1.19
N GLU A 90 -10.91 -12.68 -0.84
CA GLU A 90 -12.25 -12.46 -1.36
C GLU A 90 -12.26 -11.28 -2.35
N CYS A 91 -12.88 -11.51 -3.49
CA CYS A 91 -12.96 -10.56 -4.59
C CYS A 91 -14.41 -10.30 -4.99
N TRP A 92 -14.67 -9.12 -5.59
CA TRP A 92 -15.92 -8.84 -6.29
C TRP A 92 -15.65 -8.68 -7.78
N SER A 93 -16.38 -9.44 -8.59
CA SER A 93 -16.36 -9.35 -10.06
C SER A 93 -17.60 -8.61 -10.54
N LEU A 94 -17.43 -7.47 -11.19
CA LEU A 94 -18.49 -6.68 -11.81
C LEU A 94 -18.29 -6.74 -13.33
N LYS A 95 -19.35 -7.12 -14.04
CA LYS A 95 -19.32 -7.24 -15.50
C LYS A 95 -20.07 -6.11 -16.17
N VAL A 96 -19.59 -5.69 -17.33
CA VAL A 96 -20.29 -4.77 -18.23
C VAL A 96 -20.52 -5.45 -19.58
N GLU A 97 -21.56 -5.03 -20.28
CA GLU A 97 -21.84 -5.55 -21.62
C GLU A 97 -20.75 -5.13 -22.61
N ASN A 98 -20.34 -6.03 -23.48
CA ASN A 98 -19.31 -5.81 -24.50
C ASN A 98 -18.01 -5.21 -23.92
N ALA A 99 -17.54 -5.77 -22.81
CA ALA A 99 -16.36 -5.30 -22.11
C ALA A 99 -15.12 -5.25 -23.01
N LYS A 100 -14.34 -4.19 -22.91
CA LYS A 100 -13.07 -3.97 -23.64
C LYS A 100 -11.89 -4.67 -22.98
N GLY A 101 -12.08 -5.18 -21.77
CA GLY A 101 -11.08 -5.83 -20.93
C GLY A 101 -11.49 -5.80 -19.47
N THR A 102 -10.57 -6.14 -18.59
CA THR A 102 -10.78 -6.16 -17.14
C THR A 102 -9.73 -5.35 -16.41
N VAL A 103 -10.16 -4.50 -15.48
CA VAL A 103 -9.26 -3.81 -14.54
C VAL A 103 -9.35 -4.50 -13.18
N ILE A 104 -8.20 -4.96 -12.66
CA ILE A 104 -8.10 -5.54 -11.31
C ILE A 104 -7.65 -4.41 -10.37
N LEU A 105 -8.43 -4.17 -9.29
CA LEU A 105 -8.24 -3.05 -8.38
C LEU A 105 -7.75 -3.53 -7.00
N PHE A 106 -6.65 -2.93 -6.54
CA PHE A 106 -5.99 -3.24 -5.29
C PHE A 106 -5.93 -2.03 -4.36
N HIS A 107 -6.52 -2.17 -3.17
CA HIS A 107 -6.63 -1.09 -2.19
C HIS A 107 -5.31 -0.77 -1.48
N GLY A 108 -5.24 0.40 -0.86
CA GLY A 108 -4.14 0.82 0.00
C GLY A 108 -4.22 0.25 1.42
N TYR A 109 -3.19 0.54 2.23
CA TYR A 109 -3.10 0.11 3.63
C TYR A 109 -4.31 0.56 4.45
N GLY A 110 -4.89 -0.40 5.18
CA GLY A 110 -6.07 -0.16 6.00
C GLY A 110 -7.34 0.18 5.20
N GLY A 111 -7.36 -0.15 3.91
CA GLY A 111 -8.52 -0.16 3.03
C GLY A 111 -9.08 -1.57 2.83
N CYS A 112 -10.11 -1.67 1.99
CA CYS A 112 -10.72 -2.90 1.54
C CYS A 112 -11.32 -2.68 0.14
N LYS A 113 -11.80 -3.73 -0.53
CA LYS A 113 -12.33 -3.63 -1.89
C LYS A 113 -13.49 -2.64 -2.02
N SER A 114 -14.32 -2.49 -0.98
CA SER A 114 -15.41 -1.50 -1.02
C SER A 114 -14.91 -0.05 -1.09
N SER A 115 -13.68 0.23 -0.67
CA SER A 115 -13.08 1.57 -0.81
C SER A 115 -12.63 1.91 -2.24
N MET A 116 -12.75 0.95 -3.18
CA MET A 116 -12.37 1.09 -4.58
C MET A 116 -13.59 1.20 -5.51
N LEU A 117 -14.82 1.20 -4.95
CA LEU A 117 -16.05 1.19 -5.74
C LEU A 117 -16.21 2.44 -6.61
N ASP A 118 -15.81 3.60 -6.14
CA ASP A 118 -15.84 4.85 -6.91
C ASP A 118 -14.97 4.76 -8.18
N LYS A 119 -13.81 4.13 -8.10
CA LYS A 119 -12.92 3.89 -9.24
C LYS A 119 -13.49 2.81 -10.16
N ALA A 120 -14.06 1.75 -9.58
CA ALA A 120 -14.72 0.71 -10.35
C ALA A 120 -15.87 1.25 -11.19
N GLU A 121 -16.67 2.20 -10.66
CA GLU A 121 -17.74 2.88 -11.39
C GLU A 121 -17.19 3.65 -12.62
N ILE A 122 -16.05 4.31 -12.49
CA ILE A 122 -15.42 4.99 -13.64
C ILE A 122 -14.90 3.99 -14.68
N PHE A 123 -14.22 2.91 -14.26
CA PHE A 123 -13.75 1.88 -15.20
C PHE A 123 -14.93 1.19 -15.90
N ALA A 124 -16.02 0.92 -15.19
CA ALA A 124 -17.24 0.38 -15.79
C ALA A 124 -17.86 1.34 -16.82
N ALA A 125 -17.92 2.65 -16.53
CA ALA A 125 -18.39 3.67 -17.47
C ALA A 125 -17.50 3.77 -18.71
N LEU A 126 -16.20 3.46 -18.61
CA LEU A 126 -15.27 3.37 -19.74
C LEU A 126 -15.38 2.06 -20.53
N GLY A 127 -16.24 1.12 -20.08
CA GLY A 127 -16.51 -0.16 -20.74
C GLY A 127 -15.56 -1.29 -20.34
N PHE A 128 -15.03 -1.28 -19.12
CA PHE A 128 -14.19 -2.33 -18.57
C PHE A 128 -14.91 -3.09 -17.45
N ASN A 129 -14.78 -4.42 -17.46
CA ASN A 129 -15.07 -5.21 -16.26
C ASN A 129 -14.16 -4.78 -15.12
N THR A 130 -14.63 -4.93 -13.88
CA THR A 130 -13.80 -4.64 -12.72
C THR A 130 -13.73 -5.82 -11.77
N PHE A 131 -12.53 -6.08 -11.24
CA PHE A 131 -12.26 -7.14 -10.29
C PHE A 131 -11.62 -6.52 -9.05
N LEU A 132 -12.42 -6.32 -7.99
CA LEU A 132 -12.00 -5.64 -6.77
C LEU A 132 -11.54 -6.68 -5.75
N VAL A 133 -10.37 -6.48 -5.17
CA VAL A 133 -9.71 -7.45 -4.30
C VAL A 133 -9.62 -6.94 -2.88
N ASP A 134 -10.02 -7.76 -1.90
CA ASP A 134 -9.56 -7.61 -0.52
C ASP A 134 -8.22 -8.35 -0.37
N PHE A 135 -7.19 -7.65 0.02
CA PHE A 135 -5.95 -8.29 0.46
C PHE A 135 -6.15 -9.00 1.80
N MET A 136 -5.27 -9.95 2.12
CA MET A 136 -5.25 -10.61 3.42
C MET A 136 -5.37 -9.59 4.57
N GLY A 137 -6.11 -9.95 5.62
CA GLY A 137 -6.36 -9.09 6.76
C GLY A 137 -7.41 -8.00 6.52
N SER A 138 -8.06 -7.94 5.34
CA SER A 138 -9.04 -6.91 5.01
C SER A 138 -10.34 -7.51 4.48
N GLY A 139 -11.45 -6.81 4.71
CA GLY A 139 -12.76 -7.13 4.14
C GLY A 139 -13.22 -8.56 4.38
N GLY A 140 -13.50 -9.31 3.30
CA GLY A 140 -13.92 -10.72 3.34
C GLY A 140 -12.76 -11.71 3.30
N SER A 141 -11.51 -11.25 3.16
CA SER A 141 -10.32 -12.11 3.09
C SER A 141 -9.87 -12.60 4.47
N GLU A 142 -9.10 -13.65 4.49
CA GLU A 142 -8.62 -14.32 5.70
C GLU A 142 -7.58 -13.48 6.47
N GLY A 143 -7.55 -13.68 7.79
CA GLY A 143 -6.50 -13.18 8.68
C GLY A 143 -6.69 -11.73 9.14
N TYR A 144 -5.66 -11.24 9.85
CA TYR A 144 -5.63 -9.92 10.48
C TYR A 144 -4.31 -9.18 10.24
N LYS A 145 -3.47 -9.64 9.30
CA LYS A 145 -2.16 -9.07 9.07
C LYS A 145 -2.02 -8.48 7.68
N THR A 146 -1.06 -7.58 7.55
CA THR A 146 -0.60 -7.01 6.29
C THR A 146 0.92 -6.88 6.31
N THR A 147 1.55 -7.03 5.16
CA THR A 147 2.98 -6.82 4.97
C THR A 147 3.28 -5.59 4.10
N ILE A 148 2.28 -4.74 3.96
CA ILE A 148 2.36 -3.44 3.24
C ILE A 148 2.76 -3.61 1.77
N GLY A 149 2.23 -4.67 1.13
CA GLY A 149 2.44 -4.97 -0.29
C GLY A 149 3.48 -6.06 -0.56
N PHE A 150 4.22 -6.55 0.46
CA PHE A 150 5.26 -7.55 0.22
C PHE A 150 4.67 -8.93 -0.08
N MET A 151 3.90 -9.52 0.84
CA MET A 151 3.21 -10.81 0.62
C MET A 151 1.96 -10.63 -0.24
N GLU A 152 1.35 -9.46 -0.22
CA GLU A 152 0.21 -9.11 -1.06
C GLU A 152 0.53 -9.19 -2.56
N ALA A 153 1.80 -9.13 -2.95
CA ALA A 153 2.25 -9.33 -4.33
C ALA A 153 1.87 -10.72 -4.89
N GLU A 154 1.89 -11.77 -4.07
CA GLU A 154 1.44 -13.10 -4.48
C GLU A 154 -0.09 -13.12 -4.74
N GLN A 155 -0.84 -12.36 -3.97
CA GLN A 155 -2.29 -12.22 -4.15
C GLN A 155 -2.62 -11.43 -5.43
N VAL A 156 -1.79 -10.43 -5.80
CA VAL A 156 -1.89 -9.77 -7.10
C VAL A 156 -1.70 -10.78 -8.22
N LYS A 157 -0.65 -11.62 -8.14
CA LYS A 157 -0.41 -12.70 -9.12
C LYS A 157 -1.60 -13.65 -9.19
N THR A 158 -2.12 -14.10 -8.05
CA THR A 158 -3.26 -15.03 -7.98
C THR A 158 -4.48 -14.46 -8.68
N CYS A 159 -4.80 -13.18 -8.46
CA CYS A 159 -5.92 -12.51 -9.12
C CYS A 159 -5.69 -12.34 -10.63
N PHE A 160 -4.47 -11.96 -11.02
CA PHE A 160 -4.10 -11.85 -12.43
C PHE A 160 -4.26 -13.20 -13.16
N ASP A 161 -3.69 -14.26 -12.61
CA ASP A 161 -3.77 -15.61 -13.17
C ASP A 161 -5.23 -16.12 -13.28
N PHE A 162 -6.05 -15.79 -12.29
CA PHE A 162 -7.48 -16.17 -12.31
C PHE A 162 -8.22 -15.48 -13.45
N VAL A 163 -8.04 -14.17 -13.60
CA VAL A 163 -8.70 -13.40 -14.67
C VAL A 163 -8.17 -13.81 -16.04
N GLU A 164 -6.88 -14.04 -16.19
CA GLU A 164 -6.27 -14.53 -17.43
C GLU A 164 -6.79 -15.92 -17.82
N LYS A 165 -6.86 -16.86 -16.87
CA LYS A 165 -7.40 -18.22 -17.09
C LYS A 165 -8.88 -18.23 -17.41
N SER A 166 -9.64 -17.19 -17.03
CA SER A 166 -11.04 -17.05 -17.45
C SER A 166 -11.21 -16.65 -18.93
N GLY A 167 -10.12 -16.48 -19.67
CA GLY A 167 -10.10 -16.14 -21.09
C GLY A 167 -9.89 -14.65 -21.38
N GLU A 168 -9.78 -13.81 -20.36
CA GLU A 168 -9.51 -12.38 -20.56
C GLU A 168 -8.07 -12.17 -21.04
N LYS A 169 -7.90 -11.32 -22.06
CA LYS A 169 -6.58 -10.97 -22.62
C LYS A 169 -6.18 -9.52 -22.29
N ASN A 170 -7.17 -8.64 -22.19
CA ASN A 170 -6.94 -7.22 -21.97
C ASN A 170 -7.04 -6.90 -20.48
N ILE A 171 -6.02 -7.26 -19.71
CA ILE A 171 -5.98 -7.10 -18.26
C ILE A 171 -5.13 -5.89 -17.88
N TYR A 172 -5.71 -4.97 -17.12
CA TYR A 172 -5.02 -3.83 -16.51
C TYR A 172 -5.01 -3.99 -15.00
N LEU A 173 -3.95 -3.48 -14.34
CA LEU A 173 -3.89 -3.46 -12.88
C LEU A 173 -3.94 -2.02 -12.39
N PHE A 174 -4.76 -1.78 -11.39
CA PHE A 174 -4.86 -0.52 -10.68
C PHE A 174 -4.54 -0.72 -9.21
N GLY A 175 -3.64 0.07 -8.64
CA GLY A 175 -3.31 0.00 -7.22
C GLY A 175 -3.07 1.35 -6.59
N THR A 176 -3.52 1.50 -5.34
CA THR A 176 -3.29 2.71 -4.53
C THR A 176 -2.28 2.39 -3.42
N SER A 177 -1.22 3.19 -3.29
CA SER A 177 -0.23 3.12 -2.19
C SER A 177 0.32 1.70 -2.02
N MET A 178 -0.06 0.98 -0.94
CA MET A 178 0.29 -0.42 -0.70
C MET A 178 -0.09 -1.33 -1.89
N GLY A 179 -1.27 -1.14 -2.48
CA GLY A 179 -1.71 -1.91 -3.66
C GLY A 179 -0.82 -1.65 -4.88
N ALA A 180 -0.37 -0.40 -5.06
CA ALA A 180 0.57 -0.05 -6.11
C ALA A 180 1.94 -0.73 -5.89
N ALA A 181 2.45 -0.73 -4.65
CA ALA A 181 3.70 -1.42 -4.30
C ALA A 181 3.59 -2.95 -4.50
N ALA A 182 2.44 -3.55 -4.16
CA ALA A 182 2.17 -4.96 -4.39
C ALA A 182 2.18 -5.32 -5.88
N ILE A 183 1.57 -4.49 -6.74
CA ILE A 183 1.61 -4.65 -8.21
C ILE A 183 3.05 -4.60 -8.71
N MET A 184 3.82 -3.59 -8.29
CA MET A 184 5.20 -3.42 -8.72
C MET A 184 6.06 -4.63 -8.35
N LYS A 185 5.91 -5.13 -7.11
CA LYS A 185 6.59 -6.36 -6.67
C LYS A 185 6.12 -7.58 -7.46
N ALA A 186 4.81 -7.74 -7.69
CA ALA A 186 4.29 -8.88 -8.42
C ALA A 186 4.85 -8.96 -9.86
N ILE A 187 4.95 -7.83 -10.55
CA ILE A 187 5.55 -7.77 -11.89
C ILE A 187 7.05 -8.10 -11.82
N SER A 188 7.77 -7.49 -10.87
CA SER A 188 9.21 -7.72 -10.72
C SER A 188 9.54 -9.17 -10.35
N GLU A 189 8.79 -9.80 -9.46
CA GLU A 189 9.09 -11.13 -8.92
C GLU A 189 8.47 -12.25 -9.76
N TYR A 190 7.17 -12.16 -10.07
CA TYR A 190 6.43 -13.23 -10.74
C TYR A 190 6.33 -13.06 -12.25
N LYS A 191 6.83 -11.94 -12.80
CA LYS A 191 6.86 -11.65 -14.25
C LYS A 191 5.47 -11.73 -14.92
N ILE A 192 4.41 -11.36 -14.19
CA ILE A 192 3.07 -11.20 -14.78
C ILE A 192 3.09 -10.06 -15.81
N LEU A 193 2.28 -10.19 -16.87
CA LEU A 193 2.33 -9.30 -18.03
C LEU A 193 0.94 -8.68 -18.33
N PRO A 194 0.42 -7.80 -17.48
CA PRO A 194 -0.79 -7.05 -17.82
C PRO A 194 -0.54 -6.11 -19.01
N GLU A 195 -1.61 -5.66 -19.66
CA GLU A 195 -1.56 -4.70 -20.77
C GLU A 195 -1.03 -3.33 -20.36
N GLY A 196 -1.21 -2.95 -19.09
CA GLY A 196 -0.70 -1.73 -18.50
C GLY A 196 -1.07 -1.65 -17.02
N ILE A 197 -0.43 -0.71 -16.32
CA ILE A 197 -0.65 -0.51 -14.89
C ILE A 197 -0.90 0.95 -14.57
N ILE A 198 -1.77 1.19 -13.58
CA ILE A 198 -2.07 2.51 -13.03
C ILE A 198 -1.71 2.47 -11.55
N LEU A 199 -0.74 3.28 -11.16
CA LEU A 199 -0.18 3.32 -9.82
C LEU A 199 -0.49 4.67 -9.16
N GLU A 200 -1.31 4.68 -8.12
CA GLU A 200 -1.54 5.87 -7.30
C GLU A 200 -0.60 5.87 -6.10
N CYS A 201 0.19 6.92 -5.95
CA CYS A 201 1.07 7.22 -4.81
C CYS A 201 1.84 5.99 -4.25
N PRO A 202 2.53 5.18 -5.09
CA PRO A 202 3.42 4.14 -4.56
C PRO A 202 4.54 4.78 -3.74
N PHE A 203 4.94 4.13 -2.65
CA PHE A 203 6.11 4.56 -1.89
C PHE A 203 7.41 4.01 -2.50
N GLY A 204 8.54 4.65 -2.18
CA GLY A 204 9.87 4.27 -2.69
C GLY A 204 10.42 3.02 -2.02
N THR A 205 10.53 3.05 -0.68
CA THR A 205 11.02 1.94 0.14
C THR A 205 10.19 1.79 1.42
N MET A 206 10.24 0.61 2.03
CA MET A 206 9.62 0.39 3.35
C MET A 206 10.20 1.32 4.41
N TYR A 207 11.50 1.59 4.36
CA TYR A 207 12.15 2.49 5.32
C TYR A 207 11.64 3.94 5.19
N GLU A 208 11.49 4.45 3.97
CA GLU A 208 10.93 5.78 3.71
C GLU A 208 9.48 5.87 4.17
N THR A 209 8.68 4.83 3.90
CA THR A 209 7.30 4.72 4.35
C THR A 209 7.17 4.84 5.88
N VAL A 210 8.04 4.17 6.62
CA VAL A 210 8.06 4.28 8.10
C VAL A 210 8.58 5.63 8.53
N SER A 211 9.68 6.10 7.91
CA SER A 211 10.31 7.40 8.23
C SER A 211 9.37 8.58 8.03
N ALA A 212 8.53 8.56 6.98
CA ALA A 212 7.56 9.62 6.71
C ALA A 212 6.58 9.83 7.88
N ARG A 213 6.20 8.76 8.59
CA ARG A 213 5.34 8.85 9.77
C ARG A 213 6.00 9.56 10.96
N PHE A 214 7.30 9.33 11.16
CA PHE A 214 8.06 10.05 12.18
C PHE A 214 8.21 11.52 11.83
N LYS A 215 8.53 11.81 10.56
CA LYS A 215 8.65 13.19 10.05
C LYS A 215 7.33 13.96 10.21
N SER A 216 6.18 13.34 9.90
CA SER A 216 4.86 13.97 10.05
C SER A 216 4.47 14.26 11.52
N MET A 217 5.09 13.56 12.48
CA MET A 217 4.94 13.84 13.91
C MET A 217 6.00 14.79 14.47
N ASN A 218 6.97 15.23 13.65
CA ASN A 218 8.15 15.97 14.07
C ASN A 218 9.03 15.20 15.09
N VAL A 219 9.15 13.88 14.92
CA VAL A 219 9.97 12.99 15.76
C VAL A 219 11.18 12.51 14.94
N PRO A 220 12.39 12.41 15.55
CA PRO A 220 13.56 11.86 14.89
C PRO A 220 13.30 10.44 14.34
N THR A 221 13.70 10.18 13.11
CA THR A 221 13.52 8.87 12.47
C THR A 221 14.50 7.82 12.99
N PHE A 222 15.77 8.23 13.20
CA PHE A 222 16.83 7.35 13.71
C PHE A 222 16.81 7.33 15.25
N PRO A 223 16.96 6.14 15.86
CA PRO A 223 17.07 4.82 15.25
C PRO A 223 15.74 4.09 15.09
N MET A 224 14.62 4.66 15.57
CA MET A 224 13.34 3.97 15.73
C MET A 224 12.75 3.49 14.40
N ALA A 225 12.84 4.28 13.32
CA ALA A 225 12.32 3.86 12.02
C ALA A 225 12.99 2.57 11.53
N GLY A 226 14.33 2.47 11.67
CA GLY A 226 15.07 1.26 11.34
C GLY A 226 14.68 0.05 12.20
N LEU A 227 14.50 0.25 13.51
CA LEU A 227 14.06 -0.80 14.41
C LEU A 227 12.64 -1.28 14.08
N LEU A 228 11.72 -0.38 13.72
CA LEU A 228 10.37 -0.75 13.30
C LEU A 228 10.37 -1.59 12.02
N VAL A 229 11.15 -1.19 11.02
CA VAL A 229 11.29 -1.96 9.77
C VAL A 229 11.89 -3.32 10.04
N PHE A 230 12.95 -3.39 10.85
CA PHE A 230 13.61 -4.65 11.23
C PHE A 230 12.62 -5.62 11.93
N TRP A 231 11.98 -5.15 13.00
CA TRP A 231 11.06 -6.00 13.78
C TRP A 231 9.77 -6.32 13.01
N GLY A 232 9.28 -5.40 12.18
CA GLY A 232 8.17 -5.68 11.28
C GLY A 232 8.49 -6.80 10.29
N GLY A 233 9.70 -6.81 9.75
CA GLY A 233 10.18 -7.90 8.90
C GLY A 233 10.31 -9.22 9.66
N VAL A 234 10.96 -9.21 10.82
CA VAL A 234 11.14 -10.42 11.67
C VAL A 234 9.81 -11.05 12.04
N GLN A 235 8.84 -10.26 12.50
CA GLN A 235 7.51 -10.75 12.91
C GLN A 235 6.68 -11.32 11.76
N ASN A 236 6.93 -10.88 10.53
CA ASN A 236 6.20 -11.31 9.34
C ASN A 236 7.01 -12.25 8.43
N GLY A 237 8.23 -12.63 8.83
CA GLY A 237 9.03 -13.63 8.14
C GLY A 237 9.66 -13.17 6.82
N PHE A 238 9.94 -11.87 6.65
CA PHE A 238 10.61 -11.35 5.46
C PHE A 238 11.63 -10.25 5.78
N TRP A 239 12.54 -9.98 4.83
CA TRP A 239 13.50 -8.87 4.95
C TRP A 239 12.87 -7.55 4.51
N ALA A 240 12.31 -6.81 5.47
CA ALA A 240 11.51 -5.61 5.17
C ALA A 240 12.33 -4.46 4.55
N PHE A 241 13.63 -4.35 4.81
CA PHE A 241 14.49 -3.38 4.13
C PHE A 241 14.65 -3.65 2.62
N GLY A 242 14.41 -4.89 2.18
CA GLY A 242 14.40 -5.27 0.76
C GLY A 242 13.05 -5.02 0.07
N HIS A 243 12.02 -4.54 0.78
CA HIS A 243 10.77 -4.14 0.14
C HIS A 243 10.94 -2.73 -0.46
N ASN A 244 11.32 -2.71 -1.73
CA ASN A 244 11.78 -1.52 -2.45
C ASN A 244 11.09 -1.33 -3.80
N PRO A 245 9.90 -0.72 -3.82
CA PRO A 245 9.19 -0.40 -5.06
C PRO A 245 10.03 0.42 -6.07
N SER A 246 10.94 1.29 -5.60
CA SER A 246 11.83 2.03 -6.50
C SER A 246 12.77 1.10 -7.30
N GLU A 247 13.22 -0.02 -6.72
CA GLU A 247 14.00 -1.03 -7.42
C GLU A 247 13.11 -1.93 -8.28
N TYR A 248 11.91 -2.32 -7.82
CA TYR A 248 10.97 -3.09 -8.63
C TYR A 248 10.63 -2.38 -9.94
N ALA A 249 10.59 -1.05 -9.93
CA ALA A 249 10.34 -0.24 -11.11
C ALA A 249 11.29 -0.53 -12.27
N LEU A 250 12.55 -0.91 -12.01
CA LEU A 250 13.56 -1.24 -13.03
C LEU A 250 13.16 -2.43 -13.91
N GLU A 251 12.32 -3.32 -13.39
CA GLU A 251 11.87 -4.52 -14.09
C GLU A 251 10.54 -4.31 -14.85
N ILE A 252 9.87 -3.16 -14.66
CA ILE A 252 8.54 -2.88 -15.20
C ILE A 252 8.66 -2.25 -16.59
N LYS A 253 8.59 -3.08 -17.63
CA LYS A 253 8.65 -2.65 -19.04
C LYS A 253 7.29 -2.31 -19.64
N LEU A 254 6.22 -2.49 -18.86
CA LEU A 254 4.84 -2.30 -19.26
C LEU A 254 4.46 -0.81 -19.29
N PRO A 255 3.46 -0.43 -20.10
CA PRO A 255 2.87 0.91 -20.02
C PRO A 255 2.43 1.23 -18.60
N THR A 256 2.85 2.38 -18.08
CA THR A 256 2.59 2.78 -16.70
C THR A 256 2.06 4.20 -16.62
N LEU A 257 0.90 4.38 -15.99
CA LEU A 257 0.40 5.67 -15.54
C LEU A 257 0.67 5.82 -14.04
N LEU A 258 1.52 6.78 -13.69
CA LEU A 258 1.87 7.10 -12.30
C LEU A 258 1.12 8.37 -11.88
N LEU A 259 0.32 8.28 -10.81
CA LEU A 259 -0.50 9.36 -10.29
C LEU A 259 0.03 9.80 -8.92
N TYR A 260 0.19 11.09 -8.71
CA TYR A 260 0.78 11.64 -7.49
C TYR A 260 0.13 12.95 -7.05
N GLY A 261 -0.03 13.12 -5.75
CA GLY A 261 -0.47 14.36 -5.11
C GLY A 261 0.71 15.21 -4.67
N ALA A 262 0.82 16.46 -5.16
CA ALA A 262 1.96 17.33 -4.87
C ALA A 262 2.09 17.70 -3.37
N LYS A 263 1.03 17.53 -2.58
CA LYS A 263 1.01 17.77 -1.13
C LYS A 263 1.02 16.46 -0.32
N ASP A 264 1.47 15.36 -0.94
CA ASP A 264 1.59 14.08 -0.25
C ASP A 264 2.73 14.13 0.79
N GLU A 265 2.36 13.90 2.06
CA GLU A 265 3.30 13.93 3.18
C GLU A 265 3.73 12.52 3.62
N LYS A 266 3.14 11.47 3.03
CA LYS A 266 3.49 10.08 3.29
C LYS A 266 4.46 9.52 2.25
N VAL A 267 4.39 10.03 1.03
CA VAL A 267 5.28 9.69 -0.08
C VAL A 267 5.85 11.00 -0.61
N SER A 268 7.17 11.10 -0.59
CA SER A 268 7.86 12.30 -1.05
C SER A 268 7.89 12.39 -2.59
N ARG A 269 8.05 13.61 -3.09
CA ARG A 269 8.26 13.83 -4.51
C ARG A 269 9.51 13.10 -5.03
N GLU A 270 10.57 12.99 -4.24
CA GLU A 270 11.81 12.32 -4.60
C GLU A 270 11.61 10.80 -4.81
N GLU A 271 10.79 10.16 -3.98
CA GLU A 271 10.41 8.75 -4.16
C GLU A 271 9.69 8.54 -5.51
N ILE A 272 8.73 9.40 -5.83
CA ILE A 272 7.97 9.34 -7.09
C ILE A 272 8.87 9.60 -8.30
N ASP A 273 9.74 10.59 -8.23
CA ASP A 273 10.68 10.89 -9.32
C ASP A 273 11.68 9.74 -9.52
N THR A 274 12.08 9.06 -8.45
CA THR A 274 12.95 7.89 -8.52
C THR A 274 12.22 6.71 -9.15
N ILE A 275 11.01 6.39 -8.73
CA ILE A 275 10.17 5.35 -9.36
C ILE A 275 9.96 5.69 -10.84
N PHE A 276 9.55 6.92 -11.14
CA PHE A 276 9.31 7.34 -12.53
C PHE A 276 10.57 7.22 -13.39
N ARG A 277 11.71 7.66 -12.90
CA ARG A 277 13.00 7.53 -13.60
C ARG A 277 13.35 6.08 -13.88
N ASN A 278 13.15 5.19 -12.91
CA ASN A 278 13.52 3.77 -12.97
C ASN A 278 12.60 2.92 -13.88
N LEU A 279 11.38 3.36 -14.16
CA LEU A 279 10.50 2.66 -15.09
C LEU A 279 11.08 2.72 -16.52
N PRO A 280 11.47 1.59 -17.17
CA PRO A 280 12.04 1.59 -18.52
C PRO A 280 10.99 1.64 -19.63
N GLY A 281 9.73 1.28 -19.34
CA GLY A 281 8.63 1.23 -20.31
C GLY A 281 8.05 2.60 -20.68
N LYS A 282 7.01 2.59 -21.53
CA LYS A 282 6.19 3.80 -21.77
C LYS A 282 5.56 4.23 -20.45
N LYS A 283 5.74 5.50 -20.09
CA LYS A 283 5.29 6.00 -18.79
C LYS A 283 4.74 7.43 -18.89
N LYS A 284 3.71 7.71 -18.10
CA LYS A 284 3.16 9.06 -17.90
C LYS A 284 3.08 9.32 -16.40
N LEU A 285 3.55 10.50 -15.96
CA LEU A 285 3.36 10.99 -14.59
C LEU A 285 2.32 12.10 -14.61
N LYS A 286 1.26 11.96 -13.84
CA LYS A 286 0.30 13.00 -13.56
C LYS A 286 0.42 13.47 -12.11
N ILE A 287 0.45 14.78 -11.93
CA ILE A 287 0.59 15.41 -10.62
C ILE A 287 -0.63 16.26 -10.32
N TYR A 288 -1.33 15.93 -9.23
CA TYR A 288 -2.47 16.68 -8.72
C TYR A 288 -1.98 17.70 -7.67
N GLN A 289 -1.95 18.98 -8.05
CA GLN A 289 -1.25 20.04 -7.32
C GLN A 289 -1.74 20.27 -5.89
N ASN A 290 -3.01 20.06 -5.62
CA ASN A 290 -3.59 20.28 -4.29
C ASN A 290 -3.98 18.98 -3.56
N ALA A 291 -3.62 17.81 -4.09
CA ALA A 291 -3.86 16.53 -3.44
C ALA A 291 -2.70 16.17 -2.50
N GLY A 292 -3.06 15.57 -1.36
CA GLY A 292 -2.15 14.87 -0.45
C GLY A 292 -2.16 13.36 -0.72
N HIS A 293 -1.92 12.54 0.34
CA HIS A 293 -2.06 11.09 0.28
C HIS A 293 -3.53 10.69 0.48
N GLU A 294 -4.33 10.90 -0.55
CA GLU A 294 -5.80 10.78 -0.48
C GLU A 294 -6.38 10.14 -1.75
N ASN A 295 -7.69 9.94 -1.79
CA ASN A 295 -8.37 9.50 -2.99
C ASN A 295 -8.45 10.65 -4.01
N TYR A 296 -7.64 10.59 -5.07
CA TYR A 296 -7.57 11.65 -6.09
C TYR A 296 -8.87 11.78 -6.87
N LEU A 297 -9.58 10.69 -7.14
CA LEU A 297 -10.85 10.71 -7.85
C LEU A 297 -11.90 11.60 -7.17
N MET A 298 -11.96 11.58 -5.84
CA MET A 298 -12.92 12.43 -5.11
C MET A 298 -12.68 13.92 -5.29
N LYS A 299 -11.42 14.32 -5.48
CA LYS A 299 -11.02 15.73 -5.54
C LYS A 299 -10.86 16.24 -6.97
N TYR A 300 -10.49 15.36 -7.90
CA TYR A 300 -10.16 15.66 -9.29
C TYR A 300 -10.92 14.75 -10.25
N LYS A 301 -12.22 14.57 -10.04
CA LYS A 301 -13.04 13.57 -10.73
C LYS A 301 -12.89 13.58 -12.24
N GLU A 302 -13.01 14.75 -12.84
CA GLU A 302 -12.96 14.92 -14.30
C GLU A 302 -11.54 14.70 -14.84
N GLU A 303 -10.53 15.33 -14.21
CA GLU A 303 -9.13 15.19 -14.63
C GLU A 303 -8.66 13.73 -14.48
N TRP A 304 -9.00 13.09 -13.35
CA TRP A 304 -8.64 11.70 -13.09
C TRP A 304 -9.26 10.77 -14.13
N ALA A 305 -10.53 10.94 -14.44
CA ALA A 305 -11.23 10.13 -15.43
C ALA A 305 -10.61 10.29 -16.84
N VAL A 306 -10.26 11.53 -17.21
CA VAL A 306 -9.59 11.81 -18.49
C VAL A 306 -8.19 11.18 -18.54
N ASP A 307 -7.37 11.34 -17.51
CA ASP A 307 -6.02 10.78 -17.47
C ASP A 307 -6.03 9.24 -17.59
N VAL A 308 -6.97 8.58 -16.89
CA VAL A 308 -7.16 7.13 -16.95
C VAL A 308 -7.71 6.70 -18.31
N GLN A 309 -8.69 7.42 -18.85
CA GLN A 309 -9.23 7.15 -20.17
C GLN A 309 -8.15 7.25 -21.25
N GLU A 310 -7.39 8.32 -21.28
CA GLU A 310 -6.28 8.49 -22.22
C GLU A 310 -5.29 7.33 -22.15
N PHE A 311 -4.95 6.90 -20.94
CA PHE A 311 -4.01 5.80 -20.74
C PHE A 311 -4.56 4.46 -21.27
N LEU A 312 -5.80 4.12 -20.95
CA LEU A 312 -6.43 2.87 -21.36
C LEU A 312 -6.64 2.78 -22.87
N PHE A 313 -6.87 3.92 -23.55
CA PHE A 313 -7.12 3.97 -25.01
C PHE A 313 -5.90 4.39 -25.85
N ALA A 314 -4.74 4.66 -25.22
CA ALA A 314 -3.51 5.06 -25.93
C ALA A 314 -2.97 4.02 -26.93
N ARG A 315 -3.42 2.76 -26.85
CA ARG A 315 -3.02 1.67 -27.77
C ARG A 315 -3.89 1.58 -29.04
N ASN A 316 -5.00 2.25 -29.08
CA ASN A 316 -5.92 2.23 -30.24
C ASN A 316 -5.60 3.30 -31.29
N LYS A 317 -4.48 3.96 -31.14
CA LYS A 317 -3.88 4.90 -32.10
C LYS A 317 -2.46 4.39 -32.45
#